data_e129815c2f46d2916a4d429de5fb7a5b
#
_entry.id   e129815c2f46d2916a4d429de5fb7a5b
#
_cell.length_a   1.000
_cell.length_b   1.000
_cell.length_c   1.000
_cell.angle_alpha   90.00
_cell.angle_beta   90.00
_cell.angle_gamma   90.00
#
_symmetry.space_group_name_H-M   'P 1'
#
loop_
_entity.id
_entity.type
_entity.pdbx_description
1 polymer ?
#
loop_
_entity_poly.entity_id
_entity_poly.type
_entity_poly.pdbx_seq_one_letter_code
_entity_poly.pdbx_strand_id
1 'polypeptide(L)'
;MPKLKLSLAAYSFRTQLTAKPGTPGAMDMMGFIDWCATQDLDAFEPTSYFFPEEITPGYLAQMKRKAHLHGLDVSSGAIRNVFTLPDGPELEKWHDHVDVWVDHYAAIGCPIIRVFAGKAPKGISEGQAIDNAVRNLNKACKRAGEKGIILALENHDFLMDSRRLEAIVKRVDSPWFAVNLDSGNFIDKDGYEAFERTAPYAATVQLKVELRDKTGKKVPADMSRLIGILKKANYRGYVVLEYEANEDPFTAIPRHLKELRGLIG
;
A
#
# COMPACT_ATOMS: atom_id res chain seq x y z
N MET A 1 -23.71 -1.99 -8.13
CA MET A 1 -22.87 -2.08 -6.91
C MET A 1 -21.43 -1.72 -7.27
N PRO A 2 -20.62 -1.18 -6.33
CA PRO A 2 -19.19 -0.97 -6.57
C PRO A 2 -18.52 -2.29 -6.99
N LYS A 3 -17.63 -2.24 -7.97
CA LYS A 3 -16.85 -3.41 -8.36
C LYS A 3 -15.59 -3.45 -7.51
N LEU A 4 -15.48 -4.42 -6.61
CA LEU A 4 -14.29 -4.68 -5.81
C LEU A 4 -13.53 -5.87 -6.40
N LYS A 5 -12.21 -5.81 -6.36
CA LYS A 5 -11.29 -6.87 -6.77
C LYS A 5 -10.40 -7.25 -5.59
N LEU A 6 -9.96 -8.50 -5.53
CA LEU A 6 -9.14 -9.01 -4.44
C LEU A 6 -7.66 -9.06 -4.83
N SER A 7 -6.81 -8.54 -3.97
CA SER A 7 -5.35 -8.55 -4.14
C SER A 7 -4.64 -8.97 -2.86
N LEU A 8 -3.37 -9.32 -2.96
CA LEU A 8 -2.52 -9.67 -1.82
C LEU A 8 -1.23 -8.85 -1.86
N ALA A 9 -0.89 -8.22 -0.73
CA ALA A 9 0.37 -7.51 -0.57
C ALA A 9 1.54 -8.49 -0.35
N ALA A 10 2.64 -8.32 -1.06
CA ALA A 10 3.86 -9.08 -0.85
C ALA A 10 4.37 -8.96 0.59
N TYR A 11 4.09 -7.85 1.26
CA TYR A 11 4.44 -7.64 2.68
C TYR A 11 3.83 -8.71 3.61
N SER A 12 2.75 -9.36 3.22
CA SER A 12 2.15 -10.49 3.92
C SER A 12 3.11 -11.68 4.07
N PHE A 13 4.08 -11.81 3.16
CA PHE A 13 5.14 -12.81 3.17
C PHE A 13 6.54 -12.24 3.48
N ARG A 14 6.60 -11.11 4.22
CA ARG A 14 7.87 -10.41 4.51
C ARG A 14 8.96 -11.29 5.06
N THR A 15 8.63 -12.26 5.92
CA THR A 15 9.59 -13.22 6.49
C THR A 15 10.14 -14.15 5.43
N GLN A 16 9.28 -14.68 4.56
CA GLN A 16 9.63 -15.60 3.48
C GLN A 16 10.43 -14.92 2.37
N LEU A 17 10.04 -13.68 2.04
CA LEU A 17 10.68 -12.86 1.01
C LEU A 17 12.04 -12.28 1.44
N THR A 18 12.31 -12.22 2.75
CA THR A 18 13.62 -11.81 3.29
C THR A 18 14.47 -12.99 3.77
N ALA A 19 13.94 -14.20 3.72
CA ALA A 19 14.66 -15.41 4.12
C ALA A 19 15.80 -15.71 3.13
N LYS A 20 16.87 -16.32 3.65
CA LYS A 20 17.99 -16.75 2.80
C LYS A 20 17.51 -17.82 1.81
N PRO A 21 17.98 -17.79 0.54
CA PRO A 21 17.68 -18.85 -0.42
C PRO A 21 18.01 -20.23 0.15
N GLY A 22 17.11 -21.21 -0.08
CA GLY A 22 17.23 -22.57 0.47
C GLY A 22 16.66 -22.77 1.89
N THR A 23 16.25 -21.70 2.57
CA THR A 23 15.46 -21.83 3.81
C THR A 23 14.06 -22.39 3.49
N PRO A 24 13.53 -23.36 4.26
CA PRO A 24 12.17 -23.83 4.06
C PRO A 24 11.15 -22.68 4.05
N GLY A 25 10.31 -22.61 3.01
CA GLY A 25 9.32 -21.54 2.83
C GLY A 25 9.87 -20.22 2.26
N ALA A 26 11.21 -20.10 2.05
CA ALA A 26 11.76 -18.93 1.37
C ALA A 26 11.23 -18.80 -0.05
N MET A 27 10.92 -17.58 -0.47
CA MET A 27 10.50 -17.26 -1.83
C MET A 27 11.09 -15.91 -2.27
N ASP A 28 11.18 -15.69 -3.56
CA ASP A 28 11.42 -14.38 -4.16
C ASP A 28 10.12 -13.79 -4.72
N MET A 29 10.20 -12.61 -5.34
CA MET A 29 9.02 -11.96 -5.94
C MET A 29 8.40 -12.78 -7.08
N MET A 30 9.19 -13.55 -7.82
CA MET A 30 8.65 -14.41 -8.87
C MET A 30 7.90 -15.61 -8.29
N GLY A 31 8.42 -16.20 -7.20
CA GLY A 31 7.75 -17.24 -6.42
C GLY A 31 6.48 -16.74 -5.72
N PHE A 32 6.49 -15.48 -5.26
CA PHE A 32 5.29 -14.85 -4.71
C PHE A 32 4.16 -14.73 -5.75
N ILE A 33 4.49 -14.34 -6.99
CA ILE A 33 3.50 -14.29 -8.08
C ILE A 33 2.96 -15.70 -8.40
N ASP A 34 3.84 -16.72 -8.44
CA ASP A 34 3.40 -18.11 -8.64
C ASP A 34 2.46 -18.56 -7.53
N TRP A 35 2.76 -18.21 -6.27
CA TRP A 35 1.89 -18.53 -5.15
C TRP A 35 0.54 -17.80 -5.25
N CYS A 36 0.53 -16.50 -5.59
CA CYS A 36 -0.71 -15.75 -5.81
C CYS A 36 -1.59 -16.39 -6.89
N ALA A 37 -0.98 -16.92 -7.95
CA ALA A 37 -1.70 -17.62 -9.03
C ALA A 37 -2.39 -18.92 -8.59
N THR A 38 -2.00 -19.49 -7.45
CA THR A 38 -2.69 -20.66 -6.87
C THR A 38 -3.88 -20.28 -6.00
N GLN A 39 -4.09 -18.97 -5.76
CA GLN A 39 -5.19 -18.45 -4.94
C GLN A 39 -6.26 -17.82 -5.83
N ASP A 40 -7.48 -17.64 -5.28
CA ASP A 40 -8.57 -16.93 -5.96
C ASP A 40 -8.36 -15.41 -5.85
N LEU A 41 -7.34 -14.89 -6.54
CA LEU A 41 -6.93 -13.49 -6.57
C LEU A 41 -7.12 -12.87 -7.95
N ASP A 42 -7.50 -11.58 -7.98
CA ASP A 42 -7.52 -10.79 -9.22
C ASP A 42 -6.18 -10.10 -9.48
N ALA A 43 -5.37 -9.89 -8.43
CA ALA A 43 -4.12 -9.14 -8.51
C ALA A 43 -3.16 -9.45 -7.35
N PHE A 44 -1.95 -8.91 -7.46
CA PHE A 44 -0.97 -8.85 -6.37
C PHE A 44 -0.38 -7.44 -6.24
N GLU A 45 0.14 -7.12 -5.06
CA GLU A 45 0.85 -5.87 -4.77
C GLU A 45 2.33 -6.17 -4.49
N PRO A 46 3.25 -5.91 -5.42
CA PRO A 46 4.68 -6.03 -5.16
C PRO A 46 5.17 -4.89 -4.27
N THR A 47 6.03 -5.23 -3.30
CA THR A 47 6.67 -4.25 -2.40
C THR A 47 8.14 -4.12 -2.75
N SER A 48 8.62 -2.90 -2.93
CA SER A 48 10.01 -2.58 -3.36
C SER A 48 11.09 -3.23 -2.50
N TYR A 49 10.80 -3.50 -1.23
CA TYR A 49 11.75 -4.07 -0.25
C TYR A 49 12.22 -5.49 -0.59
N PHE A 50 11.47 -6.19 -1.44
CA PHE A 50 11.66 -7.60 -1.77
C PHE A 50 12.11 -7.84 -3.21
N PHE A 51 12.34 -6.76 -3.97
CA PHE A 51 12.96 -6.87 -5.28
C PHE A 51 14.45 -7.23 -5.13
N PRO A 52 15.09 -7.85 -6.13
CA PRO A 52 16.52 -8.07 -6.10
C PRO A 52 17.29 -6.75 -6.04
N GLU A 53 18.53 -6.80 -5.55
CA GLU A 53 19.41 -5.62 -5.47
C GLU A 53 19.63 -4.99 -6.83
N GLU A 54 19.81 -5.81 -7.88
CA GLU A 54 19.90 -5.36 -9.27
C GLU A 54 18.57 -5.61 -9.99
N ILE A 55 17.86 -4.52 -10.35
CA ILE A 55 16.60 -4.57 -11.08
C ILE A 55 16.87 -4.25 -12.55
N THR A 56 16.97 -5.30 -13.37
CA THR A 56 17.18 -5.14 -14.81
C THR A 56 15.86 -4.95 -15.57
N PRO A 57 15.86 -4.31 -16.76
CA PRO A 57 14.69 -4.27 -17.62
C PRO A 57 14.16 -5.67 -17.98
N GLY A 58 15.06 -6.66 -18.10
CA GLY A 58 14.70 -8.05 -18.35
C GLY A 58 13.94 -8.67 -17.18
N TYR A 59 14.33 -8.38 -15.93
CA TYR A 59 13.61 -8.83 -14.74
C TYR A 59 12.18 -8.26 -14.68
N LEU A 60 12.01 -6.95 -14.93
CA LEU A 60 10.71 -6.31 -14.95
C LEU A 60 9.82 -6.85 -16.07
N ALA A 61 10.38 -7.07 -17.26
CA ALA A 61 9.65 -7.66 -18.38
C ALA A 61 9.18 -9.09 -18.06
N GLN A 62 10.02 -9.90 -17.38
CA GLN A 62 9.65 -11.25 -16.94
C GLN A 62 8.53 -11.22 -15.89
N MET A 63 8.61 -10.29 -14.91
CA MET A 63 7.55 -10.09 -13.91
C MET A 63 6.22 -9.76 -14.57
N LYS A 64 6.20 -8.76 -15.47
CA LYS A 64 5.00 -8.39 -16.22
C LYS A 64 4.42 -9.53 -17.04
N ARG A 65 5.29 -10.27 -17.76
CA ARG A 65 4.89 -11.45 -18.54
C ARG A 65 4.31 -12.54 -17.64
N LYS A 66 4.95 -12.82 -16.49
CA LYS A 66 4.51 -13.84 -15.54
C LYS A 66 3.12 -13.49 -14.99
N ALA A 67 2.92 -12.26 -14.52
CA ALA A 67 1.62 -11.77 -14.05
C ALA A 67 0.53 -11.96 -15.11
N HIS A 68 0.80 -11.51 -16.34
CA HIS A 68 -0.16 -11.63 -17.45
C HIS A 68 -0.54 -13.09 -17.76
N LEU A 69 0.45 -14.00 -17.79
CA LEU A 69 0.20 -15.42 -18.08
C LEU A 69 -0.58 -16.13 -16.97
N HIS A 70 -0.51 -15.63 -15.74
CA HIS A 70 -1.31 -16.10 -14.61
C HIS A 70 -2.68 -15.41 -14.49
N GLY A 71 -3.00 -14.46 -15.38
CA GLY A 71 -4.24 -13.71 -15.32
C GLY A 71 -4.31 -12.75 -14.12
N LEU A 72 -3.17 -12.35 -13.56
CA LEU A 72 -3.09 -11.45 -12.41
C LEU A 72 -2.77 -10.02 -12.86
N ASP A 73 -3.53 -9.06 -12.36
CA ASP A 73 -3.19 -7.65 -12.44
C ASP A 73 -2.09 -7.28 -11.42
N VAL A 74 -1.36 -6.19 -11.64
CA VAL A 74 -0.58 -5.50 -10.59
C VAL A 74 -1.49 -4.44 -9.99
N SER A 75 -2.00 -4.66 -8.77
CA SER A 75 -3.02 -3.76 -8.18
C SER A 75 -2.46 -2.40 -7.81
N SER A 76 -1.30 -2.41 -7.18
CA SER A 76 -0.55 -1.27 -6.66
C SER A 76 0.89 -1.72 -6.42
N GLY A 77 1.77 -0.76 -6.17
CA GLY A 77 3.11 -1.02 -5.67
C GLY A 77 3.32 -0.31 -4.34
N ALA A 78 4.37 -0.68 -3.61
CA ALA A 78 4.67 -0.06 -2.32
C ALA A 78 6.16 0.27 -2.21
N ILE A 79 6.47 1.53 -1.86
CA ILE A 79 7.85 2.01 -1.67
C ILE A 79 8.01 2.65 -0.29
N ARG A 80 9.28 2.86 0.11
CA ARG A 80 9.64 3.65 1.29
C ARG A 80 10.08 5.04 0.86
N ASN A 81 9.62 6.07 1.55
CA ASN A 81 10.07 7.45 1.37
C ASN A 81 9.74 8.30 2.60
N VAL A 82 10.31 9.50 2.69
CA VAL A 82 10.03 10.49 3.75
C VAL A 82 9.83 11.86 3.13
N PHE A 83 8.58 12.33 3.12
CA PHE A 83 8.20 13.64 2.56
C PHE A 83 7.91 14.73 3.60
N THR A 84 7.99 14.42 4.90
CA THR A 84 7.93 15.42 5.99
C THR A 84 9.24 16.21 6.13
N LEU A 85 10.31 15.80 5.44
CA LEU A 85 11.60 16.45 5.47
C LEU A 85 11.55 17.89 4.89
N PRO A 86 12.31 18.83 5.46
CA PRO A 86 12.58 20.13 4.82
C PRO A 86 13.46 19.93 3.57
N ASP A 87 13.54 20.99 2.75
CA ASP A 87 14.42 21.02 1.58
C ASP A 87 15.87 20.74 1.98
N GLY A 88 16.54 19.90 1.19
CA GLY A 88 17.94 19.53 1.42
C GLY A 88 18.32 18.20 0.77
N PRO A 89 19.61 17.83 0.88
CA PRO A 89 20.15 16.65 0.17
C PRO A 89 19.48 15.32 0.57
N GLU A 90 18.97 15.21 1.80
CA GLU A 90 18.26 14.00 2.26
C GLU A 90 16.91 13.88 1.57
N LEU A 91 16.15 14.98 1.45
CA LEU A 91 14.89 14.99 0.73
C LEU A 91 15.08 14.69 -0.77
N GLU A 92 16.10 15.26 -1.41
CA GLU A 92 16.36 15.01 -2.83
C GLU A 92 16.65 13.52 -3.10
N LYS A 93 17.38 12.82 -2.22
CA LYS A 93 17.55 11.36 -2.32
C LYS A 93 16.22 10.60 -2.30
N TRP A 94 15.25 11.08 -1.53
CA TRP A 94 13.91 10.47 -1.51
C TRP A 94 13.14 10.75 -2.80
N HIS A 95 13.26 11.93 -3.38
CA HIS A 95 12.68 12.22 -4.70
C HIS A 95 13.30 11.34 -5.79
N ASP A 96 14.64 11.25 -5.84
CA ASP A 96 15.34 10.37 -6.79
C ASP A 96 14.89 8.90 -6.62
N HIS A 97 14.76 8.43 -5.37
CA HIS A 97 14.28 7.09 -5.07
C HIS A 97 12.85 6.87 -5.60
N VAL A 98 11.95 7.82 -5.36
CA VAL A 98 10.57 7.74 -5.87
C VAL A 98 10.55 7.72 -7.40
N ASP A 99 11.35 8.56 -8.06
CA ASP A 99 11.42 8.64 -9.52
C ASP A 99 11.90 7.32 -10.14
N VAL A 100 12.94 6.69 -9.56
CA VAL A 100 13.41 5.36 -9.98
C VAL A 100 12.29 4.32 -9.85
N TRP A 101 11.57 4.30 -8.74
CA TRP A 101 10.49 3.33 -8.54
C TRP A 101 9.25 3.62 -9.39
N VAL A 102 8.97 4.88 -9.70
CA VAL A 102 7.95 5.24 -10.70
C VAL A 102 8.27 4.59 -12.05
N ASP A 103 9.53 4.64 -12.50
CA ASP A 103 9.93 4.00 -13.75
C ASP A 103 9.86 2.47 -13.68
N HIS A 104 10.25 1.84 -12.57
CA HIS A 104 10.16 0.39 -12.40
C HIS A 104 8.70 -0.09 -12.37
N TYR A 105 7.83 0.58 -11.61
CA TYR A 105 6.43 0.22 -11.52
C TYR A 105 5.68 0.49 -12.82
N ALA A 106 6.00 1.57 -13.54
CA ALA A 106 5.46 1.81 -14.89
C ALA A 106 5.81 0.67 -15.84
N ALA A 107 7.05 0.17 -15.81
CA ALA A 107 7.51 -0.92 -16.66
C ALA A 107 6.71 -2.22 -16.48
N ILE A 108 6.27 -2.52 -15.26
CA ILE A 108 5.43 -3.69 -14.97
C ILE A 108 3.92 -3.43 -15.14
N GLY A 109 3.52 -2.20 -15.47
CA GLY A 109 2.12 -1.82 -15.66
C GLY A 109 1.35 -1.54 -14.37
N CYS A 110 2.05 -1.19 -13.31
CA CYS A 110 1.45 -0.83 -12.02
C CYS A 110 0.80 0.57 -12.10
N PRO A 111 -0.49 0.75 -11.77
CA PRO A 111 -1.17 2.03 -11.91
C PRO A 111 -1.02 2.95 -10.70
N ILE A 112 -0.68 2.40 -9.53
CA ILE A 112 -0.70 3.12 -8.24
C ILE A 112 0.54 2.72 -7.44
N ILE A 113 1.20 3.69 -6.82
CA ILE A 113 2.31 3.44 -5.89
C ILE A 113 1.94 4.01 -4.51
N ARG A 114 1.93 3.17 -3.50
CA ARG A 114 1.83 3.60 -2.11
C ARG A 114 3.12 4.31 -1.71
N VAL A 115 2.97 5.51 -1.16
CA VAL A 115 4.03 6.35 -0.60
C VAL A 115 3.73 6.73 0.85
N PHE A 116 4.75 7.11 1.60
CA PHE A 116 4.63 7.61 2.95
C PHE A 116 4.81 9.13 3.03
N ALA A 117 4.26 9.76 4.08
CA ALA A 117 4.79 11.02 4.55
C ALA A 117 6.09 10.79 5.36
N GLY A 118 6.19 9.62 5.99
CA GLY A 118 7.27 9.26 6.90
C GLY A 118 7.09 9.88 8.29
N LYS A 119 8.10 9.73 9.14
CA LYS A 119 8.11 10.34 10.48
C LYS A 119 8.46 11.82 10.40
N ALA A 120 7.79 12.64 11.17
CA ALA A 120 8.17 14.05 11.30
C ALA A 120 9.57 14.15 11.93
N PRO A 121 10.51 14.92 11.33
CA PRO A 121 11.82 15.15 11.92
C PRO A 121 11.74 15.82 13.29
N LYS A 122 12.72 15.55 14.15
CA LYS A 122 12.82 16.25 15.44
C LYS A 122 13.05 17.75 15.21
N GLY A 123 12.37 18.56 15.98
CA GLY A 123 12.57 20.02 16.00
C GLY A 123 11.72 20.80 15.00
N ILE A 124 10.93 20.15 14.14
CA ILE A 124 9.92 20.86 13.35
C ILE A 124 8.53 20.73 13.97
N SER A 125 7.70 21.72 13.74
CA SER A 125 6.30 21.68 14.18
C SER A 125 5.46 20.74 13.32
N GLU A 126 4.30 20.31 13.83
CA GLU A 126 3.32 19.52 13.07
C GLU A 126 2.91 20.25 11.78
N GLY A 127 2.65 21.57 11.86
CA GLY A 127 2.31 22.38 10.70
C GLY A 127 3.40 22.37 9.62
N GLN A 128 4.67 22.51 10.02
CA GLN A 128 5.81 22.45 9.09
C GLN A 128 5.95 21.06 8.45
N ALA A 129 5.73 19.97 9.21
CA ALA A 129 5.76 18.60 8.66
C ALA A 129 4.66 18.41 7.61
N ILE A 130 3.45 18.92 7.86
CA ILE A 130 2.34 18.90 6.90
C ILE A 130 2.68 19.73 5.66
N ASP A 131 3.19 20.97 5.83
CA ASP A 131 3.58 21.86 4.73
C ASP A 131 4.63 21.21 3.83
N ASN A 132 5.64 20.59 4.43
CA ASN A 132 6.68 19.86 3.72
C ASN A 132 6.08 18.68 2.93
N ALA A 133 5.24 17.86 3.57
CA ALA A 133 4.61 16.70 2.91
C ALA A 133 3.75 17.13 1.72
N VAL A 134 2.94 18.19 1.85
CA VAL A 134 2.11 18.73 0.75
C VAL A 134 2.98 19.19 -0.42
N ARG A 135 4.03 19.97 -0.15
CA ARG A 135 4.96 20.46 -1.19
C ARG A 135 5.63 19.31 -1.92
N ASN A 136 6.16 18.33 -1.17
CA ASN A 136 6.91 17.21 -1.71
C ASN A 136 6.01 16.23 -2.49
N LEU A 137 4.78 16.00 -2.03
CA LEU A 137 3.78 15.21 -2.76
C LEU A 137 3.40 15.88 -4.08
N ASN A 138 3.15 17.19 -4.11
CA ASN A 138 2.87 17.90 -5.35
C ASN A 138 4.03 17.77 -6.37
N LYS A 139 5.30 17.88 -5.91
CA LYS A 139 6.49 17.67 -6.76
C LYS A 139 6.53 16.24 -7.30
N ALA A 140 6.40 15.24 -6.43
CA ALA A 140 6.48 13.83 -6.82
C ALA A 140 5.31 13.40 -7.72
N CYS A 141 4.08 13.86 -7.45
CA CYS A 141 2.91 13.56 -8.27
C CYS A 141 3.04 14.06 -9.70
N LYS A 142 3.72 15.20 -9.93
CA LYS A 142 3.99 15.69 -11.29
C LYS A 142 4.79 14.66 -12.10
N ARG A 143 5.87 14.13 -11.54
CA ARG A 143 6.72 13.12 -12.17
C ARG A 143 5.98 11.79 -12.36
N ALA A 144 5.25 11.34 -11.35
CA ALA A 144 4.46 10.11 -11.44
C ALA A 144 3.36 10.22 -12.52
N GLY A 145 2.72 11.38 -12.64
CA GLY A 145 1.70 11.66 -13.66
C GLY A 145 2.23 11.59 -15.10
N GLU A 146 3.50 11.96 -15.34
CA GLU A 146 4.14 11.80 -16.66
C GLU A 146 4.23 10.32 -17.10
N LYS A 147 4.16 9.40 -16.13
CA LYS A 147 4.15 7.94 -16.36
C LYS A 147 2.75 7.31 -16.20
N GLY A 148 1.73 8.12 -15.94
CA GLY A 148 0.36 7.64 -15.71
C GLY A 148 0.19 6.90 -14.38
N ILE A 149 1.00 7.21 -13.37
CA ILE A 149 0.97 6.58 -12.05
C ILE A 149 0.37 7.53 -11.01
N ILE A 150 -0.54 7.01 -10.19
CA ILE A 150 -1.08 7.68 -9.01
C ILE A 150 -0.16 7.41 -7.82
N LEU A 151 0.25 8.44 -7.09
CA LEU A 151 0.88 8.29 -5.78
C LEU A 151 -0.20 8.26 -4.70
N ALA A 152 -0.30 7.15 -3.99
CA ALA A 152 -1.30 6.92 -2.95
C ALA A 152 -0.65 7.03 -1.56
N LEU A 153 -0.98 8.10 -0.81
CA LEU A 153 -0.44 8.39 0.51
C LEU A 153 -1.07 7.47 1.57
N GLU A 154 -0.23 6.75 2.31
CA GLU A 154 -0.70 5.86 3.37
C GLU A 154 -0.83 6.57 4.72
N ASN A 155 -1.85 6.22 5.48
CA ASN A 155 -2.02 6.56 6.89
C ASN A 155 -1.04 5.75 7.77
N HIS A 156 0.24 6.09 7.70
CA HIS A 156 1.34 5.43 8.40
C HIS A 156 2.23 6.44 9.14
N ASP A 157 2.98 6.02 10.14
CA ASP A 157 3.90 6.87 10.94
C ASP A 157 3.22 8.16 11.43
N PHE A 158 3.63 9.31 10.90
CA PHE A 158 3.08 10.62 11.23
C PHE A 158 1.57 10.74 10.95
N LEU A 159 1.07 10.00 9.96
CA LEU A 159 -0.31 10.06 9.48
C LEU A 159 -1.23 9.00 10.10
N MET A 160 -0.81 8.28 11.13
CA MET A 160 -1.68 7.38 11.89
C MET A 160 -2.83 8.14 12.59
N ASP A 161 -2.68 9.45 12.85
CA ASP A 161 -3.78 10.36 13.22
C ASP A 161 -4.49 10.80 11.93
N SER A 162 -5.76 10.42 11.78
CA SER A 162 -6.54 10.70 10.58
C SER A 162 -6.70 12.20 10.26
N ARG A 163 -6.64 13.09 11.26
CA ARG A 163 -6.72 14.53 11.04
C ARG A 163 -5.50 15.06 10.28
N ARG A 164 -4.31 14.48 10.52
CA ARG A 164 -3.09 14.84 9.79
C ARG A 164 -3.17 14.36 8.34
N LEU A 165 -3.68 13.14 8.11
CA LEU A 165 -3.95 12.64 6.75
C LEU A 165 -4.89 13.59 6.01
N GLU A 166 -6.04 13.93 6.61
CA GLU A 166 -7.01 14.84 6.00
C GLU A 166 -6.44 16.24 5.73
N ALA A 167 -5.59 16.74 6.64
CA ALA A 167 -4.94 18.05 6.46
C ALA A 167 -4.04 18.08 5.21
N ILE A 168 -3.38 16.97 4.88
CA ILE A 168 -2.57 16.84 3.66
C ILE A 168 -3.46 16.64 2.44
N VAL A 169 -4.41 15.69 2.51
CA VAL A 169 -5.28 15.34 1.38
C VAL A 169 -6.05 16.55 0.82
N LYS A 170 -6.52 17.44 1.70
CA LYS A 170 -7.25 18.66 1.31
C LYS A 170 -6.38 19.74 0.66
N ARG A 171 -5.05 19.59 0.67
CA ARG A 171 -4.08 20.61 0.23
C ARG A 171 -3.20 20.16 -0.95
N VAL A 172 -3.08 18.85 -1.18
CA VAL A 172 -2.37 18.36 -2.36
C VAL A 172 -3.25 18.60 -3.59
N ASP A 173 -2.73 19.39 -4.53
CA ASP A 173 -3.42 19.76 -5.77
C ASP A 173 -2.80 19.00 -6.95
N SER A 174 -3.21 17.75 -7.12
CA SER A 174 -2.76 16.92 -8.23
C SER A 174 -3.79 15.83 -8.55
N PRO A 175 -4.14 15.63 -9.85
CA PRO A 175 -4.99 14.51 -10.27
C PRO A 175 -4.29 13.15 -10.12
N TRP A 176 -2.98 13.13 -9.89
CA TRP A 176 -2.15 11.95 -9.69
C TRP A 176 -1.89 11.65 -8.20
N PHE A 177 -2.70 12.24 -7.32
CA PHE A 177 -2.65 12.02 -5.88
C PHE A 177 -3.93 11.34 -5.40
N ALA A 178 -3.77 10.38 -4.47
CA ALA A 178 -4.88 9.74 -3.77
C ALA A 178 -4.39 9.19 -2.41
N VAL A 179 -5.23 8.37 -1.75
CA VAL A 179 -4.90 7.69 -0.50
C VAL A 179 -4.77 6.18 -0.72
N ASN A 180 -3.73 5.58 -0.15
CA ASN A 180 -3.69 4.17 0.20
C ASN A 180 -4.23 4.03 1.62
N LEU A 181 -5.44 3.52 1.75
CA LEU A 181 -6.11 3.46 3.03
C LEU A 181 -5.84 2.13 3.74
N ASP A 182 -4.97 2.16 4.74
CA ASP A 182 -4.68 0.99 5.58
C ASP A 182 -5.65 0.96 6.78
N SER A 183 -6.33 -0.17 6.97
CA SER A 183 -7.34 -0.33 8.02
C SER A 183 -6.75 -0.44 9.42
N GLY A 184 -5.50 -0.91 9.57
CA GLY A 184 -4.88 -1.25 10.86
C GLY A 184 -4.00 -0.17 11.46
N ASN A 185 -3.73 0.92 10.74
CA ASN A 185 -2.73 1.89 11.15
C ASN A 185 -3.29 3.08 11.96
N PHE A 186 -4.59 3.31 11.98
CA PHE A 186 -5.15 4.43 12.73
C PHE A 186 -4.95 4.27 14.24
N ILE A 187 -4.58 5.40 14.90
CA ILE A 187 -4.50 5.55 16.35
C ILE A 187 -5.66 6.37 16.93
N ASP A 188 -6.62 6.73 16.09
CA ASP A 188 -7.84 7.40 16.49
C ASP A 188 -8.60 6.55 17.51
N LYS A 189 -9.42 7.19 18.35
CA LYS A 189 -10.21 6.50 19.39
C LYS A 189 -11.11 5.40 18.83
N ASP A 190 -11.58 5.57 17.59
CA ASP A 190 -12.29 4.55 16.82
C ASP A 190 -11.68 4.47 15.41
N GLY A 191 -10.92 3.40 15.15
CA GLY A 191 -10.26 3.17 13.85
C GLY A 191 -11.25 2.99 12.71
N TYR A 192 -12.44 2.42 12.98
CA TYR A 192 -13.48 2.26 11.95
C TYR A 192 -14.10 3.61 11.55
N GLU A 193 -14.31 4.53 12.50
CA GLU A 193 -14.79 5.88 12.20
C GLU A 193 -13.75 6.65 11.38
N ALA A 194 -12.46 6.53 11.73
CA ALA A 194 -11.37 7.13 10.96
C ALA A 194 -11.31 6.55 9.54
N PHE A 195 -11.44 5.22 9.41
CA PHE A 195 -11.48 4.53 8.12
C PHE A 195 -12.68 4.97 7.27
N GLU A 196 -13.90 5.05 7.86
CA GLU A 196 -15.11 5.51 7.17
C GLU A 196 -14.96 6.95 6.67
N ARG A 197 -14.42 7.84 7.49
CA ARG A 197 -14.23 9.26 7.14
C ARG A 197 -13.24 9.46 6.01
N THR A 198 -12.22 8.62 5.93
CA THR A 198 -11.13 8.75 4.94
C THR A 198 -11.34 7.88 3.69
N ALA A 199 -12.25 6.91 3.72
CA ALA A 199 -12.57 6.03 2.59
C ALA A 199 -12.90 6.76 1.27
N PRO A 200 -13.55 7.95 1.25
CA PRO A 200 -13.80 8.67 0.01
C PRO A 200 -12.54 9.12 -0.76
N TYR A 201 -11.38 9.18 -0.11
CA TYR A 201 -10.11 9.59 -0.73
C TYR A 201 -9.30 8.40 -1.26
N ALA A 202 -9.73 7.16 -1.00
CA ALA A 202 -8.96 5.97 -1.32
C ALA A 202 -8.95 5.64 -2.81
N ALA A 203 -7.76 5.40 -3.39
CA ALA A 203 -7.57 4.79 -4.69
C ALA A 203 -7.11 3.32 -4.58
N THR A 204 -6.49 2.95 -3.47
CA THR A 204 -6.20 1.56 -3.08
C THR A 204 -6.41 1.40 -1.58
N VAL A 205 -6.67 0.16 -1.15
CA VAL A 205 -6.99 -0.13 0.27
C VAL A 205 -6.20 -1.35 0.70
N GLN A 206 -5.50 -1.23 1.83
CA GLN A 206 -4.86 -2.36 2.51
C GLN A 206 -5.70 -2.75 3.74
N LEU A 207 -6.17 -4.00 3.76
CA LEU A 207 -6.93 -4.54 4.90
C LEU A 207 -6.03 -5.44 5.75
N LYS A 208 -5.91 -5.10 7.03
CA LYS A 208 -5.24 -5.92 8.05
C LYS A 208 -6.27 -6.78 8.78
N VAL A 209 -5.87 -7.99 9.13
CA VAL A 209 -6.73 -8.95 9.87
C VAL A 209 -6.88 -8.60 11.34
N GLU A 210 -6.07 -7.67 11.83
CA GLU A 210 -6.12 -7.15 13.21
C GLU A 210 -6.10 -5.62 13.18
N LEU A 211 -6.96 -5.02 13.99
CA LEU A 211 -7.00 -3.57 14.24
C LEU A 211 -6.67 -3.28 15.71
N ARG A 212 -6.38 -2.02 16.02
CA ARG A 212 -6.26 -1.56 17.40
C ARG A 212 -7.63 -1.17 17.92
N ASP A 213 -7.98 -1.69 19.09
CA ASP A 213 -9.17 -1.25 19.84
C ASP A 213 -8.91 0.10 20.55
N LYS A 214 -9.92 0.61 21.24
CA LYS A 214 -9.85 1.89 22.01
C LYS A 214 -8.78 1.90 23.12
N THR A 215 -8.23 0.74 23.48
CA THR A 215 -7.14 0.60 24.47
C THR A 215 -5.77 0.48 23.80
N GLY A 216 -5.72 0.44 22.46
CA GLY A 216 -4.51 0.23 21.66
C GLY A 216 -4.12 -1.25 21.51
N LYS A 217 -4.92 -2.19 22.05
CA LYS A 217 -4.70 -3.63 21.91
C LYS A 217 -5.12 -4.10 20.52
N LYS A 218 -4.33 -4.96 19.90
CA LYS A 218 -4.70 -5.65 18.66
C LYS A 218 -5.84 -6.64 18.91
N VAL A 219 -6.89 -6.54 18.12
CA VAL A 219 -8.07 -7.41 18.11
C VAL A 219 -8.40 -7.79 16.67
N PRO A 220 -9.06 -8.93 16.43
CA PRO A 220 -9.53 -9.31 15.10
C PRO A 220 -10.35 -8.20 14.44
N ALA A 221 -10.09 -7.94 13.17
CA ALA A 221 -10.85 -6.97 12.38
C ALA A 221 -12.21 -7.53 11.99
N ASP A 222 -13.24 -6.69 12.02
CA ASP A 222 -14.53 -6.98 11.40
C ASP A 222 -14.45 -6.67 9.89
N MET A 223 -14.08 -7.69 9.09
CA MET A 223 -13.95 -7.57 7.64
C MET A 223 -15.25 -7.18 6.97
N SER A 224 -16.39 -7.67 7.47
CA SER A 224 -17.71 -7.32 6.91
C SER A 224 -18.00 -5.83 7.08
N ARG A 225 -17.68 -5.26 8.25
CA ARG A 225 -17.80 -3.81 8.52
C ARG A 225 -16.90 -2.99 7.61
N LEU A 226 -15.63 -3.38 7.44
CA LEU A 226 -14.68 -2.68 6.57
C LEU A 226 -15.15 -2.68 5.11
N ILE A 227 -15.54 -3.84 4.58
CA ILE A 227 -16.11 -3.94 3.22
C ILE A 227 -17.42 -3.14 3.09
N GLY A 228 -18.26 -3.15 4.11
CA GLY A 228 -19.48 -2.33 4.17
C GLY A 228 -19.18 -0.83 4.04
N ILE A 229 -18.17 -0.33 4.75
CA ILE A 229 -17.70 1.07 4.66
C ILE A 229 -17.24 1.39 3.23
N LEU A 230 -16.41 0.53 2.62
CA LEU A 230 -15.94 0.73 1.26
C LEU A 230 -17.09 0.77 0.24
N LYS A 231 -18.05 -0.15 0.36
CA LYS A 231 -19.26 -0.17 -0.49
C LYS A 231 -20.08 1.11 -0.32
N LYS A 232 -20.26 1.60 0.92
CA LYS A 232 -20.96 2.84 1.24
C LYS A 232 -20.24 4.08 0.65
N ALA A 233 -18.91 4.10 0.69
CA ALA A 233 -18.08 5.14 0.07
C ALA A 233 -18.05 5.06 -1.46
N ASN A 234 -18.74 4.09 -2.08
CA ASN A 234 -18.69 3.79 -3.52
C ASN A 234 -17.26 3.54 -4.03
N TYR A 235 -16.38 3.01 -3.17
CA TYR A 235 -15.03 2.61 -3.55
C TYR A 235 -15.08 1.54 -4.64
N ARG A 236 -14.23 1.68 -5.65
CA ARG A 236 -14.09 0.76 -6.78
C ARG A 236 -12.61 0.51 -6.99
N GLY A 237 -12.19 -0.71 -6.81
CA GLY A 237 -10.77 -1.04 -6.98
C GLY A 237 -10.38 -2.27 -6.19
N TYR A 238 -9.10 -2.33 -5.87
CA TYR A 238 -8.53 -3.49 -5.19
C TYR A 238 -8.64 -3.37 -3.68
N VAL A 239 -9.16 -4.43 -3.08
CA VAL A 239 -9.04 -4.72 -1.64
C VAL A 239 -7.80 -5.58 -1.49
N VAL A 240 -6.72 -5.01 -0.99
CA VAL A 240 -5.43 -5.69 -0.82
C VAL A 240 -5.37 -6.25 0.59
N LEU A 241 -5.30 -7.58 0.74
CA LEU A 241 -5.01 -8.18 2.04
C LEU A 241 -3.53 -7.94 2.40
N GLU A 242 -3.27 -7.28 3.53
CA GLU A 242 -1.94 -7.17 4.12
C GLU A 242 -1.90 -7.91 5.46
N TYR A 243 -1.43 -9.16 5.41
CA TYR A 243 -1.41 -10.03 6.57
C TYR A 243 -0.18 -9.78 7.45
N GLU A 244 -0.41 -9.40 8.71
CA GLU A 244 0.66 -9.12 9.69
C GLU A 244 0.48 -9.83 11.03
N ALA A 245 -0.47 -10.77 11.14
CA ALA A 245 -0.67 -11.53 12.38
C ALA A 245 0.38 -12.65 12.55
N ASN A 246 0.33 -13.35 13.68
CA ASN A 246 1.38 -14.29 14.10
C ASN A 246 1.22 -15.71 13.55
N GLU A 247 0.04 -16.08 13.05
CA GLU A 247 -0.19 -17.41 12.47
C GLU A 247 0.62 -17.56 11.17
N ASP A 248 1.01 -18.78 10.84
CA ASP A 248 1.72 -19.08 9.58
C ASP A 248 0.96 -18.53 8.37
N PRO A 249 1.58 -17.67 7.52
CA PRO A 249 0.90 -17.02 6.41
C PRO A 249 0.39 -18.01 5.36
N PHE A 250 1.06 -19.15 5.16
CA PHE A 250 0.61 -20.17 4.21
C PHE A 250 -0.74 -20.80 4.63
N THR A 251 -1.03 -20.83 5.92
CA THR A 251 -2.29 -21.34 6.48
C THR A 251 -3.35 -20.25 6.60
N ALA A 252 -2.95 -19.08 7.13
CA ALA A 252 -3.88 -18.01 7.47
C ALA A 252 -4.41 -17.26 6.23
N ILE A 253 -3.52 -16.90 5.30
CA ILE A 253 -3.87 -16.06 4.15
C ILE A 253 -4.98 -16.70 3.29
N PRO A 254 -4.93 -17.99 2.89
CA PRO A 254 -6.02 -18.60 2.11
C PRO A 254 -7.39 -18.51 2.78
N ARG A 255 -7.44 -18.62 4.12
CA ARG A 255 -8.68 -18.49 4.89
C ARG A 255 -9.26 -17.08 4.81
N HIS A 256 -8.41 -16.05 5.00
CA HIS A 256 -8.82 -14.65 4.91
C HIS A 256 -9.16 -14.22 3.49
N LEU A 257 -8.45 -14.72 2.47
CA LEU A 257 -8.80 -14.49 1.06
C LEU A 257 -10.19 -15.05 0.73
N LYS A 258 -10.49 -16.27 1.20
CA LYS A 258 -11.82 -16.88 1.01
C LYS A 258 -12.93 -16.06 1.70
N GLU A 259 -12.69 -15.56 2.91
CA GLU A 259 -13.61 -14.66 3.62
C GLU A 259 -13.85 -13.37 2.82
N LEU A 260 -12.78 -12.69 2.43
CA LEU A 260 -12.87 -11.45 1.65
C LEU A 260 -13.55 -11.67 0.31
N ARG A 261 -13.27 -12.75 -0.42
CA ARG A 261 -13.94 -13.08 -1.67
C ARG A 261 -15.44 -13.21 -1.48
N GLY A 262 -15.89 -13.87 -0.40
CA GLY A 262 -17.32 -13.95 -0.07
C GLY A 262 -17.97 -12.61 0.25
N LEU A 263 -17.22 -11.63 0.78
CA LEU A 263 -17.73 -10.32 1.15
C LEU A 263 -17.77 -9.33 -0.03
N ILE A 264 -16.84 -9.45 -0.98
CA ILE A 264 -16.78 -8.53 -2.14
C ILE A 264 -17.69 -8.97 -3.29
N GLY A 265 -17.98 -10.24 -3.42
CA GLY A 265 -18.87 -10.82 -4.44
C GLY A 265 -18.14 -11.42 -5.62
#